data_c8275940ff2c98d2d4aad73ce5fb067e
#
_entry.id   c8275940ff2c98d2d4aad73ce5fb067e
#
_cell.length_a   1.000
_cell.length_b   1.000
_cell.length_c   1.000
_cell.angle_alpha   90.00
_cell.angle_beta   90.00
_cell.angle_gamma   90.00
#
_symmetry.space_group_name_H-M   'P 1'
#
loop_
_entity.id
_entity.type
_entity.pdbx_description
1 polymer ?
#
loop_
_entity_poly.entity_id
_entity_poly.type
_entity_poly.pdbx_seq_one_letter_code
_entity_poly.pdbx_strand_id
1 'polypeptide(L)'
;MNSAFSSNNSADGSNMGLPFARNEGSGSGRVVIGLSGGVDSSVAALLLKKHGIDVVGVFMKNWEEQDENGCCTAEQDYGDAKRIAEQIGIPFYSVNFSKEYYDRVFSYFLSEYKLGRTPNPDILCNTEIKFKAFLNLAMNMDASLLATGHYARLDKSNGVKLLRAHDAGKDQTYFLAGLTSEQLKRALFPIGDMDKKVVRAIAQENGLVTAKKKDSTGICFIGERNFKQFLMQFLPARRGDTVDLSGRVIGKHDGLMYYTLGQRRGLGIGGMNEGTGESWFVVGKDLKRNRLVVQQGEHEELFSTALTADKLSFISGCAPAKQFRCTANFRYRQPDRGVTVTMHGDGATIDFDSPERAVTPGQWVVLYDGDVCLGGGPIDEVAPLKALPKIFTD
;
A
#
# COMPACT_ATOMS: atom_id res chain seq x y z
N MET A 1 -26.86 33.10 -45.90
CA MET A 1 -25.54 33.62 -45.53
C MET A 1 -25.11 32.93 -44.26
N ASN A 2 -24.17 32.05 -44.40
CA ASN A 2 -23.05 31.70 -43.51
C ASN A 2 -23.36 31.24 -42.10
N SER A 3 -22.74 30.26 -41.57
CA SER A 3 -21.78 29.21 -41.96
C SER A 3 -21.58 28.34 -40.73
N ALA A 4 -21.42 27.08 -40.98
CA ALA A 4 -21.08 26.04 -40.01
C ALA A 4 -19.84 26.38 -39.17
N PHE A 5 -19.80 25.94 -37.91
CA PHE A 5 -18.60 25.54 -37.23
C PHE A 5 -18.80 24.15 -36.65
N SER A 6 -18.33 23.21 -37.42
CA SER A 6 -17.99 21.87 -37.00
C SER A 6 -16.66 21.97 -36.24
N SER A 7 -16.59 21.56 -34.99
CA SER A 7 -15.35 21.24 -34.31
C SER A 7 -15.41 19.80 -33.84
N ASN A 8 -14.95 18.90 -34.72
CA ASN A 8 -14.48 17.58 -34.37
C ASN A 8 -13.26 17.71 -33.43
N ASN A 9 -13.43 17.40 -32.17
CA ASN A 9 -12.34 17.02 -31.31
C ASN A 9 -12.40 15.49 -31.12
N SER A 10 -11.87 14.78 -32.11
CA SER A 10 -11.39 13.42 -31.95
C SER A 10 -10.11 13.51 -31.08
N ALA A 11 -10.23 13.13 -29.82
CA ALA A 11 -9.06 12.85 -28.98
C ALA A 11 -8.33 11.64 -29.56
N ASP A 12 -7.42 11.92 -30.49
CA ASP A 12 -6.51 10.93 -31.04
C ASP A 12 -5.51 10.51 -29.94
N GLY A 13 -5.74 9.32 -29.35
CA GLY A 13 -4.91 8.72 -28.31
C GLY A 13 -3.53 8.25 -28.79
N SER A 14 -3.05 8.72 -29.95
CA SER A 14 -1.85 8.22 -30.61
C SER A 14 -0.54 8.90 -30.18
N ASN A 15 -0.56 9.83 -29.21
CA ASN A 15 0.66 10.56 -28.82
C ASN A 15 0.87 10.72 -27.31
N MET A 16 0.43 9.75 -26.51
CA MET A 16 0.96 9.63 -25.15
C MET A 16 2.32 8.92 -25.26
N GLY A 17 3.39 9.71 -25.24
CA GLY A 17 4.76 9.23 -25.20
C GLY A 17 5.00 8.38 -23.97
N LEU A 18 4.61 7.10 -24.03
CA LEU A 18 5.12 6.15 -23.06
C LEU A 18 6.65 6.18 -23.18
N PRO A 19 7.41 6.12 -22.07
CA PRO A 19 8.88 6.19 -22.09
C PRO A 19 9.53 4.92 -22.65
N PHE A 20 8.98 4.43 -23.76
CA PHE A 20 9.47 3.28 -24.53
C PHE A 20 9.94 3.72 -25.90
N ALA A 21 10.89 4.66 -25.96
CA ALA A 21 11.77 4.73 -27.12
C ALA A 21 12.36 3.32 -27.29
N ARG A 22 12.20 2.73 -28.50
CA ARG A 22 12.84 1.48 -28.87
C ARG A 22 14.32 1.61 -28.53
N ASN A 23 14.75 1.01 -27.41
CA ASN A 23 16.16 0.76 -27.19
C ASN A 23 16.55 -0.31 -28.19
N GLU A 24 17.11 0.11 -29.29
CA GLU A 24 17.86 -0.72 -30.21
C GLU A 24 19.11 -1.21 -29.44
N GLY A 25 19.01 -2.35 -28.81
CA GLY A 25 20.17 -2.99 -28.16
C GLY A 25 19.79 -4.00 -27.09
N SER A 26 19.90 -5.28 -27.45
CA SER A 26 20.02 -6.46 -26.61
C SER A 26 18.83 -6.84 -25.70
N GLY A 27 18.03 -7.74 -26.17
CA GLY A 27 16.98 -8.45 -25.43
C GLY A 27 15.66 -8.47 -26.21
N SER A 28 14.88 -9.51 -26.10
CA SER A 28 13.66 -9.75 -26.88
C SER A 28 12.54 -8.70 -26.72
N GLY A 29 12.75 -7.62 -26.02
CA GLY A 29 11.73 -6.59 -25.77
C GLY A 29 10.47 -7.09 -25.01
N ARG A 30 10.52 -8.33 -24.51
CA ARG A 30 9.40 -8.96 -23.79
C ARG A 30 9.13 -8.27 -22.46
N VAL A 31 7.85 -8.07 -22.16
CA VAL A 31 7.37 -7.56 -20.90
C VAL A 31 6.44 -8.60 -20.26
N VAL A 32 6.74 -9.01 -19.04
CA VAL A 32 5.81 -9.77 -18.22
C VAL A 32 4.95 -8.81 -17.43
N ILE A 33 3.62 -8.96 -17.47
CA ILE A 33 2.69 -8.16 -16.70
C ILE A 33 1.93 -8.97 -15.67
N GLY A 34 1.90 -8.49 -14.42
CA GLY A 34 1.05 -9.05 -13.39
C GLY A 34 -0.43 -8.72 -13.64
N LEU A 35 -1.24 -9.74 -13.97
CA LEU A 35 -2.68 -9.62 -14.14
C LEU A 35 -3.39 -10.05 -12.87
N SER A 36 -4.00 -9.10 -12.15
CA SER A 36 -4.72 -9.36 -10.90
C SER A 36 -6.22 -9.63 -11.09
N GLY A 37 -6.72 -9.63 -12.34
CA GLY A 37 -8.15 -9.66 -12.61
C GLY A 37 -8.87 -8.33 -12.31
N GLY A 38 -8.15 -7.26 -12.00
CA GLY A 38 -8.68 -5.91 -11.82
C GLY A 38 -8.55 -5.03 -13.08
N VAL A 39 -9.28 -3.90 -13.11
CA VAL A 39 -9.32 -2.98 -14.26
C VAL A 39 -7.94 -2.38 -14.57
N ASP A 40 -7.15 -2.04 -13.57
CA ASP A 40 -5.88 -1.34 -13.73
C ASP A 40 -4.82 -2.20 -14.44
N SER A 41 -4.63 -3.44 -14.00
CA SER A 41 -3.73 -4.39 -14.65
C SER A 41 -4.20 -4.77 -16.05
N SER A 42 -5.52 -4.85 -16.27
CA SER A 42 -6.11 -5.13 -17.59
C SER A 42 -5.81 -4.03 -18.60
N VAL A 43 -6.00 -2.76 -18.21
CA VAL A 43 -5.70 -1.61 -19.08
C VAL A 43 -4.19 -1.48 -19.30
N ALA A 44 -3.36 -1.70 -18.27
CA ALA A 44 -1.92 -1.71 -18.42
C ALA A 44 -1.46 -2.74 -19.47
N ALA A 45 -2.01 -3.96 -19.43
CA ALA A 45 -1.72 -5.00 -20.43
C ALA A 45 -2.17 -4.61 -21.85
N LEU A 46 -3.38 -4.06 -21.96
CA LEU A 46 -3.95 -3.60 -23.23
C LEU A 46 -3.07 -2.51 -23.88
N LEU A 47 -2.62 -1.53 -23.09
CA LEU A 47 -1.78 -0.45 -23.55
C LEU A 47 -0.44 -0.97 -24.08
N LEU A 48 0.22 -1.86 -23.35
CA LEU A 48 1.47 -2.48 -23.80
C LEU A 48 1.28 -3.23 -25.12
N LYS A 49 0.20 -4.02 -25.24
CA LYS A 49 -0.12 -4.76 -26.48
C LYS A 49 -0.40 -3.84 -27.64
N LYS A 50 -1.17 -2.75 -27.44
CA LYS A 50 -1.45 -1.74 -28.49
C LYS A 50 -0.21 -1.02 -28.99
N HIS A 51 0.83 -0.89 -28.15
CA HIS A 51 2.13 -0.35 -28.54
C HIS A 51 3.06 -1.37 -29.21
N GLY A 52 2.55 -2.58 -29.53
CA GLY A 52 3.31 -3.60 -30.24
C GLY A 52 4.36 -4.33 -29.43
N ILE A 53 4.28 -4.25 -28.09
CA ILE A 53 5.22 -4.90 -27.18
C ILE A 53 4.86 -6.41 -27.09
N ASP A 54 5.87 -7.27 -27.02
CA ASP A 54 5.69 -8.71 -26.70
C ASP A 54 5.33 -8.84 -25.22
N VAL A 55 4.03 -9.05 -24.92
CA VAL A 55 3.48 -9.07 -23.57
C VAL A 55 3.06 -10.47 -23.19
N VAL A 56 3.46 -10.88 -21.98
CA VAL A 56 3.02 -12.11 -21.33
C VAL A 56 2.31 -11.78 -20.03
N GLY A 57 1.05 -12.22 -19.90
CA GLY A 57 0.26 -12.06 -18.69
C GLY A 57 0.53 -13.15 -17.67
N VAL A 58 0.72 -12.80 -16.41
CA VAL A 58 0.89 -13.78 -15.32
C VAL A 58 -0.02 -13.42 -14.15
N PHE A 59 -0.82 -14.38 -13.72
CA PHE A 59 -1.60 -14.30 -12.49
C PHE A 59 -0.82 -14.89 -11.32
N MET A 60 -0.78 -14.17 -10.19
CA MET A 60 -0.12 -14.61 -8.97
C MET A 60 -1.16 -15.09 -7.95
N LYS A 61 -1.12 -16.37 -7.59
CA LYS A 61 -1.86 -16.91 -6.46
C LYS A 61 -0.98 -16.79 -5.21
N ASN A 62 -1.34 -15.91 -4.30
CA ASN A 62 -0.57 -15.63 -3.08
C ASN A 62 -1.26 -16.12 -1.80
N TRP A 63 -2.49 -16.62 -1.90
CA TRP A 63 -3.25 -17.13 -0.78
C TRP A 63 -4.17 -18.29 -1.20
N GLU A 64 -4.37 -19.28 -0.33
CA GLU A 64 -5.09 -20.53 -0.67
C GLU A 64 -6.36 -20.77 0.13
N GLU A 65 -6.85 -19.81 0.91
CA GLU A 65 -8.06 -20.02 1.70
C GLU A 65 -9.36 -19.70 0.94
N GLN A 66 -10.41 -20.46 1.28
CA GLN A 66 -11.78 -20.17 0.87
C GLN A 66 -12.40 -19.12 1.80
N ASP A 67 -13.34 -18.31 1.29
CA ASP A 67 -14.16 -17.43 2.12
C ASP A 67 -15.20 -18.23 2.95
N GLU A 68 -15.99 -17.55 3.78
CA GLU A 68 -17.04 -18.13 4.63
C GLU A 68 -18.12 -18.90 3.82
N ASN A 69 -18.19 -18.67 2.51
CA ASN A 69 -19.14 -19.33 1.59
C ASN A 69 -18.48 -20.44 0.78
N GLY A 70 -17.22 -20.80 1.06
CA GLY A 70 -16.47 -21.80 0.30
C GLY A 70 -15.99 -21.31 -1.06
N CYS A 71 -16.14 -20.01 -1.37
CA CYS A 71 -15.72 -19.43 -2.63
C CYS A 71 -14.29 -18.88 -2.51
N CYS A 72 -13.40 -19.27 -3.40
CA CYS A 72 -12.07 -18.71 -3.48
C CYS A 72 -12.11 -17.43 -4.34
N THR A 73 -11.99 -16.26 -3.71
CA THR A 73 -11.92 -14.99 -4.45
C THR A 73 -10.79 -15.00 -5.48
N ALA A 74 -9.71 -15.74 -5.22
CA ALA A 74 -8.63 -15.94 -6.16
C ALA A 74 -9.05 -16.69 -7.44
N GLU A 75 -10.06 -17.58 -7.39
CA GLU A 75 -10.57 -18.27 -8.58
C GLU A 75 -11.34 -17.32 -9.51
N GLN A 76 -12.14 -16.41 -8.93
CA GLN A 76 -12.83 -15.40 -9.72
C GLN A 76 -11.84 -14.43 -10.36
N ASP A 77 -10.85 -13.95 -9.60
CA ASP A 77 -9.80 -13.06 -10.09
C ASP A 77 -8.95 -13.74 -11.17
N TYR A 78 -8.61 -15.01 -10.99
CA TYR A 78 -7.95 -15.83 -12.01
C TYR A 78 -8.78 -15.95 -13.29
N GLY A 79 -10.08 -16.23 -13.16
CA GLY A 79 -11.01 -16.31 -14.30
C GLY A 79 -11.10 -15.00 -15.06
N ASP A 80 -11.14 -13.86 -14.34
CA ASP A 80 -11.13 -12.53 -14.94
C ASP A 80 -9.81 -12.22 -15.64
N ALA A 81 -8.68 -12.53 -15.01
CA ALA A 81 -7.35 -12.34 -15.60
C ALA A 81 -7.15 -13.18 -16.88
N LYS A 82 -7.60 -14.44 -16.87
CA LYS A 82 -7.57 -15.31 -18.04
C LYS A 82 -8.40 -14.75 -19.19
N ARG A 83 -9.66 -14.36 -18.92
CA ARG A 83 -10.54 -13.75 -19.94
C ARG A 83 -9.94 -12.47 -20.53
N ILE A 84 -9.30 -11.63 -19.72
CA ILE A 84 -8.59 -10.43 -20.18
C ILE A 84 -7.44 -10.82 -21.11
N ALA A 85 -6.61 -11.78 -20.73
CA ALA A 85 -5.49 -12.22 -21.57
C ALA A 85 -5.97 -12.76 -22.93
N GLU A 86 -7.04 -13.57 -22.94
CA GLU A 86 -7.69 -14.06 -24.15
C GLU A 86 -8.24 -12.91 -25.01
N GLN A 87 -8.93 -11.94 -24.39
CA GLN A 87 -9.52 -10.79 -25.07
C GLN A 87 -8.46 -9.87 -25.70
N ILE A 88 -7.32 -9.68 -25.04
CA ILE A 88 -6.19 -8.87 -25.53
C ILE A 88 -5.33 -9.65 -26.53
N GLY A 89 -5.41 -10.97 -26.52
CA GLY A 89 -4.61 -11.87 -27.38
C GLY A 89 -3.13 -11.92 -26.93
N ILE A 90 -2.90 -12.17 -25.63
CA ILE A 90 -1.58 -12.38 -25.05
C ILE A 90 -1.47 -13.75 -24.37
N PRO A 91 -0.28 -14.39 -24.37
CA PRO A 91 -0.03 -15.59 -23.57
C PRO A 91 -0.32 -15.34 -22.10
N PHE A 92 -0.86 -16.36 -21.40
CA PHE A 92 -1.25 -16.26 -19.99
C PHE A 92 -0.79 -17.47 -19.19
N TYR A 93 -0.18 -17.19 -18.05
CA TYR A 93 0.28 -18.20 -17.09
C TYR A 93 -0.20 -17.87 -15.69
N SER A 94 -0.14 -18.84 -14.79
CA SER A 94 -0.35 -18.63 -13.36
C SER A 94 0.82 -19.18 -12.57
N VAL A 95 1.12 -18.54 -11.46
CA VAL A 95 2.16 -18.94 -10.51
C VAL A 95 1.60 -18.95 -9.11
N ASN A 96 2.04 -19.91 -8.30
CA ASN A 96 1.67 -20.01 -6.90
C ASN A 96 2.84 -19.51 -6.03
N PHE A 97 2.64 -18.40 -5.33
CA PHE A 97 3.55 -17.82 -4.35
C PHE A 97 2.99 -17.87 -2.92
N SER A 98 2.02 -18.73 -2.64
CA SER A 98 1.37 -18.80 -1.32
C SER A 98 2.39 -19.12 -0.21
N LYS A 99 3.37 -19.97 -0.48
CA LYS A 99 4.43 -20.29 0.46
C LYS A 99 5.33 -19.09 0.73
N GLU A 100 5.83 -18.44 -0.33
CA GLU A 100 6.68 -17.25 -0.22
C GLU A 100 5.96 -16.09 0.47
N TYR A 101 4.68 -15.90 0.18
CA TYR A 101 3.85 -14.88 0.82
C TYR A 101 3.68 -15.19 2.32
N TYR A 102 3.37 -16.43 2.67
CA TYR A 102 3.25 -16.82 4.06
C TYR A 102 4.56 -16.60 4.82
N ASP A 103 5.67 -17.10 4.29
CA ASP A 103 6.97 -17.06 4.97
C ASP A 103 7.55 -15.64 5.09
N ARG A 104 7.37 -14.76 4.08
CA ARG A 104 8.06 -13.47 4.00
C ARG A 104 7.20 -12.27 4.37
N VAL A 105 5.87 -12.40 4.20
CA VAL A 105 4.92 -11.29 4.43
C VAL A 105 4.03 -11.58 5.62
N PHE A 106 3.32 -12.71 5.59
CA PHE A 106 2.29 -12.99 6.57
C PHE A 106 2.85 -13.35 7.95
N SER A 107 3.95 -14.09 8.02
CA SER A 107 4.61 -14.41 9.29
C SER A 107 5.11 -13.15 10.00
N TYR A 108 5.72 -12.20 9.27
CA TYR A 108 6.09 -10.89 9.81
C TYR A 108 4.86 -10.11 10.29
N PHE A 109 3.82 -10.08 9.48
CA PHE A 109 2.55 -9.44 9.83
C PHE A 109 1.98 -9.97 11.15
N LEU A 110 1.96 -11.29 11.36
CA LEU A 110 1.53 -11.90 12.61
C LEU A 110 2.45 -11.55 13.79
N SER A 111 3.77 -11.50 13.58
CA SER A 111 4.72 -11.16 14.63
C SER A 111 4.54 -9.74 15.14
N GLU A 112 4.30 -8.77 14.25
CA GLU A 112 4.05 -7.38 14.61
C GLU A 112 2.73 -7.21 15.41
N TYR A 113 1.68 -7.93 15.01
CA TYR A 113 0.43 -7.93 15.79
C TYR A 113 0.58 -8.52 17.19
N LYS A 114 1.43 -9.55 17.36
CA LYS A 114 1.76 -10.09 18.71
C LYS A 114 2.46 -9.05 19.59
N LEU A 115 3.24 -8.16 18.99
CA LEU A 115 3.88 -7.03 19.67
C LEU A 115 2.93 -5.84 19.90
N GLY A 116 1.64 -5.95 19.53
CA GLY A 116 0.67 -4.87 19.66
C GLY A 116 0.79 -3.78 18.61
N ARG A 117 1.68 -3.95 17.61
CA ARG A 117 1.90 -3.02 16.49
C ARG A 117 0.85 -3.22 15.39
N THR A 118 0.79 -2.30 14.44
CA THR A 118 -0.14 -2.37 13.30
C THR A 118 0.66 -2.35 11.99
N PRO A 119 1.11 -3.52 11.48
CA PRO A 119 1.95 -3.59 10.29
C PRO A 119 1.19 -3.25 9.00
N ASN A 120 1.94 -2.91 7.94
CA ASN A 120 1.43 -2.75 6.59
C ASN A 120 1.98 -3.87 5.68
N PRO A 121 1.20 -4.93 5.42
CA PRO A 121 1.66 -6.06 4.62
C PRO A 121 1.78 -5.74 3.13
N ASP A 122 1.10 -4.69 2.62
CA ASP A 122 1.10 -4.36 1.18
C ASP A 122 2.48 -3.91 0.70
N ILE A 123 3.24 -3.18 1.54
CA ILE A 123 4.62 -2.79 1.22
C ILE A 123 5.50 -4.04 1.10
N LEU A 124 5.42 -4.96 2.07
CA LEU A 124 6.17 -6.21 2.03
C LEU A 124 5.76 -7.11 0.87
N CYS A 125 4.46 -7.15 0.53
CA CYS A 125 3.99 -7.85 -0.65
C CYS A 125 4.65 -7.30 -1.93
N ASN A 126 4.76 -5.99 -2.05
CA ASN A 126 5.44 -5.38 -3.19
C ASN A 126 6.94 -5.71 -3.19
N THR A 127 7.65 -5.55 -2.04
CA THR A 127 9.09 -5.74 -1.97
C THR A 127 9.52 -7.20 -2.09
N GLU A 128 8.83 -8.14 -1.43
CA GLU A 128 9.26 -9.54 -1.33
C GLU A 128 8.60 -10.46 -2.36
N ILE A 129 7.37 -10.17 -2.77
CA ILE A 129 6.64 -11.03 -3.71
C ILE A 129 6.66 -10.42 -5.11
N LYS A 130 6.07 -9.24 -5.34
CA LYS A 130 5.92 -8.69 -6.68
C LYS A 130 7.24 -8.31 -7.32
N PHE A 131 8.06 -7.53 -6.63
CA PHE A 131 9.32 -7.01 -7.19
C PHE A 131 10.56 -7.79 -6.73
N LYS A 132 10.38 -8.99 -6.16
CA LYS A 132 11.47 -9.93 -5.88
C LYS A 132 11.17 -11.30 -6.45
N ALA A 133 10.27 -12.08 -5.86
CA ALA A 133 9.97 -13.44 -6.34
C ALA A 133 9.40 -13.42 -7.78
N PHE A 134 8.40 -12.58 -8.04
CA PHE A 134 7.79 -12.49 -9.36
C PHE A 134 8.69 -11.79 -10.38
N LEU A 135 9.47 -10.78 -9.98
CA LEU A 135 10.48 -10.18 -10.86
C LEU A 135 11.51 -11.22 -11.31
N ASN A 136 12.01 -12.05 -10.39
CA ASN A 136 12.94 -13.13 -10.74
C ASN A 136 12.32 -14.14 -11.69
N LEU A 137 11.04 -14.53 -11.48
CA LEU A 137 10.32 -15.38 -12.41
C LEU A 137 10.21 -14.74 -13.80
N ALA A 138 9.86 -13.44 -13.87
CA ALA A 138 9.76 -12.71 -15.14
C ALA A 138 11.10 -12.71 -15.89
N MET A 139 12.21 -12.49 -15.20
CA MET A 139 13.55 -12.55 -15.80
C MET A 139 13.87 -13.96 -16.33
N ASN A 140 13.46 -15.00 -15.63
CA ASN A 140 13.60 -16.39 -16.09
C ASN A 140 12.70 -16.76 -17.28
N MET A 141 11.71 -15.92 -17.60
CA MET A 141 10.89 -15.99 -18.80
C MET A 141 11.43 -15.13 -19.94
N ASP A 142 12.69 -14.74 -19.88
CA ASP A 142 13.38 -13.86 -20.84
C ASP A 142 12.74 -12.46 -20.96
N ALA A 143 12.06 -11.99 -19.91
CA ALA A 143 11.52 -10.64 -19.91
C ALA A 143 12.60 -9.59 -19.62
N SER A 144 12.53 -8.47 -20.30
CA SER A 144 13.36 -7.30 -20.00
C SER A 144 12.80 -6.47 -18.85
N LEU A 145 11.47 -6.44 -18.69
CA LEU A 145 10.76 -5.66 -17.69
C LEU A 145 9.58 -6.45 -17.07
N LEU A 146 9.28 -6.13 -15.82
CA LEU A 146 8.07 -6.51 -15.13
C LEU A 146 7.11 -5.31 -15.07
N ALA A 147 5.94 -5.43 -15.66
CA ALA A 147 4.89 -4.43 -15.61
C ALA A 147 3.84 -4.75 -14.55
N THR A 148 3.26 -3.72 -13.96
CA THR A 148 2.13 -3.84 -13.04
C THR A 148 1.15 -2.69 -13.23
N GLY A 149 -0.09 -2.86 -12.77
CA GLY A 149 -1.14 -1.84 -12.78
C GLY A 149 -1.04 -0.83 -11.63
N HIS A 150 0.15 -0.52 -11.11
CA HIS A 150 0.30 0.48 -10.07
C HIS A 150 0.25 1.90 -10.64
N TYR A 151 -0.35 2.79 -9.86
CA TYR A 151 -0.30 4.23 -10.09
C TYR A 151 0.98 4.79 -9.46
N ALA A 152 2.03 4.84 -10.25
CA ALA A 152 3.33 5.43 -9.92
C ALA A 152 4.06 5.75 -11.23
N ARG A 153 5.03 6.66 -11.20
CA ARG A 153 5.86 7.02 -12.35
C ARG A 153 7.33 6.72 -12.07
N LEU A 154 8.09 6.52 -13.13
CA LEU A 154 9.54 6.31 -13.05
C LEU A 154 10.26 7.34 -13.91
N ASP A 155 11.24 8.02 -13.35
CA ASP A 155 12.25 8.75 -14.10
C ASP A 155 13.54 7.94 -14.13
N LYS A 156 14.00 7.59 -15.34
CA LYS A 156 15.23 6.80 -15.57
C LYS A 156 16.31 7.61 -16.28
N SER A 157 16.14 8.93 -16.40
CA SER A 157 17.04 9.80 -17.17
C SER A 157 18.41 10.00 -16.50
N ASN A 158 18.43 10.08 -15.16
CA ASN A 158 19.64 10.25 -14.37
C ASN A 158 19.53 9.42 -13.07
N GLY A 159 19.79 8.12 -13.21
CA GLY A 159 19.44 7.15 -12.17
C GLY A 159 17.95 6.83 -12.19
N VAL A 160 17.52 5.93 -11.30
CA VAL A 160 16.10 5.58 -11.19
C VAL A 160 15.47 6.29 -10.01
N LYS A 161 14.41 7.06 -10.30
CA LYS A 161 13.58 7.72 -9.31
C LYS A 161 12.17 7.17 -9.39
N LEU A 162 11.56 6.92 -8.24
CA LEU A 162 10.14 6.63 -8.12
C LEU A 162 9.40 7.96 -7.91
N LEU A 163 8.46 8.26 -8.79
CA LEU A 163 7.71 9.51 -8.75
C LEU A 163 6.24 9.23 -8.45
N ARG A 164 5.60 10.15 -7.75
CA ARG A 164 4.15 10.11 -7.53
C ARG A 164 3.40 9.95 -8.84
N ALA A 165 2.26 9.28 -8.78
CA ALA A 165 1.36 9.17 -9.92
C ALA A 165 0.82 10.53 -10.35
N HIS A 166 0.37 10.62 -11.61
CA HIS A 166 -0.36 11.78 -12.09
C HIS A 166 -1.67 11.99 -11.30
N ASP A 167 -2.44 10.92 -11.10
CA ASP A 167 -3.64 10.93 -10.23
C ASP A 167 -3.22 10.87 -8.76
N ALA A 168 -3.12 12.02 -8.10
CA ALA A 168 -2.76 12.11 -6.69
C ALA A 168 -3.73 11.35 -5.76
N GLY A 169 -5.02 11.21 -6.15
CA GLY A 169 -6.02 10.44 -5.41
C GLY A 169 -5.83 8.94 -5.49
N LYS A 170 -4.99 8.47 -6.43
CA LYS A 170 -4.66 7.07 -6.68
C LYS A 170 -3.18 6.72 -6.48
N ASP A 171 -2.35 7.71 -6.17
CA ASP A 171 -0.92 7.50 -5.96
C ASP A 171 -0.64 6.30 -5.04
N GLN A 172 0.22 5.39 -5.50
CA GLN A 172 0.58 4.16 -4.80
C GLN A 172 2.08 4.08 -4.46
N THR A 173 2.81 5.18 -4.62
CA THR A 173 4.24 5.23 -4.26
C THR A 173 4.50 4.88 -2.81
N TYR A 174 3.55 5.18 -1.92
CA TYR A 174 3.59 4.75 -0.51
C TYR A 174 3.83 3.23 -0.36
N PHE A 175 3.16 2.42 -1.17
CA PHE A 175 3.31 0.96 -1.13
C PHE A 175 4.55 0.45 -1.86
N LEU A 176 5.22 1.31 -2.62
CA LEU A 176 6.42 0.98 -3.39
C LEU A 176 7.70 1.53 -2.75
N ALA A 177 7.58 2.26 -1.62
CA ALA A 177 8.69 2.96 -0.97
C ALA A 177 9.82 2.03 -0.47
N GLY A 178 9.53 0.75 -0.26
CA GLY A 178 10.53 -0.25 0.12
C GLY A 178 11.32 -0.84 -1.05
N LEU A 179 11.05 -0.44 -2.30
CA LEU A 179 11.76 -0.96 -3.47
C LEU A 179 13.15 -0.33 -3.61
N THR A 180 14.06 -1.11 -4.15
CA THR A 180 15.41 -0.66 -4.49
C THR A 180 15.48 -0.11 -5.93
N SER A 181 16.51 0.68 -6.22
CA SER A 181 16.77 1.15 -7.59
C SER A 181 16.92 -0.02 -8.58
N GLU A 182 17.54 -1.13 -8.17
CA GLU A 182 17.71 -2.30 -9.02
C GLU A 182 16.38 -2.97 -9.40
N GLN A 183 15.44 -3.04 -8.45
CA GLN A 183 14.09 -3.53 -8.74
C GLN A 183 13.33 -2.57 -9.66
N LEU A 184 13.44 -1.27 -9.40
CA LEU A 184 12.77 -0.23 -10.21
C LEU A 184 13.35 -0.09 -11.62
N LYS A 185 14.63 -0.37 -11.84
CA LYS A 185 15.21 -0.46 -13.20
C LYS A 185 14.46 -1.44 -14.10
N ARG A 186 13.99 -2.53 -13.51
CA ARG A 186 13.24 -3.61 -14.18
C ARG A 186 11.71 -3.45 -14.09
N ALA A 187 11.23 -2.44 -13.37
CA ALA A 187 9.81 -2.17 -13.21
C ALA A 187 9.25 -1.28 -14.32
N LEU A 188 7.92 -1.41 -14.52
CA LEU A 188 7.14 -0.63 -15.46
C LEU A 188 5.73 -0.39 -14.93
N PHE A 189 5.26 0.86 -14.99
CA PHE A 189 3.94 1.28 -14.54
C PHE A 189 3.18 1.98 -15.68
N PRO A 190 2.53 1.22 -16.60
CA PRO A 190 1.97 1.76 -17.84
C PRO A 190 0.86 2.80 -17.66
N ILE A 191 0.22 2.82 -16.47
CA ILE A 191 -0.91 3.73 -16.17
C ILE A 191 -0.53 4.85 -15.20
N GLY A 192 0.75 5.01 -14.88
CA GLY A 192 1.21 5.98 -13.87
C GLY A 192 0.94 7.45 -14.23
N ASP A 193 0.88 7.77 -15.53
CA ASP A 193 0.61 9.11 -16.05
C ASP A 193 -0.88 9.35 -16.36
N MET A 194 -1.78 8.46 -15.90
CA MET A 194 -3.22 8.51 -16.21
C MET A 194 -4.08 8.72 -14.98
N ASP A 195 -5.14 9.52 -15.15
CA ASP A 195 -6.23 9.57 -14.19
C ASP A 195 -7.02 8.25 -14.20
N LYS A 196 -7.49 7.82 -13.03
CA LYS A 196 -8.35 6.64 -12.88
C LYS A 196 -9.58 6.67 -13.79
N LYS A 197 -10.16 7.86 -14.03
CA LYS A 197 -11.31 8.03 -14.92
C LYS A 197 -10.94 7.67 -16.36
N VAL A 198 -9.74 8.06 -16.82
CA VAL A 198 -9.23 7.73 -18.15
C VAL A 198 -9.00 6.22 -18.27
N VAL A 199 -8.37 5.60 -17.25
CA VAL A 199 -8.18 4.14 -17.21
C VAL A 199 -9.52 3.40 -17.34
N ARG A 200 -10.55 3.84 -16.63
CA ARG A 200 -11.89 3.24 -16.75
C ARG A 200 -12.55 3.47 -18.11
N ALA A 201 -12.38 4.65 -18.71
CA ALA A 201 -12.87 4.95 -20.05
C ALA A 201 -12.21 4.02 -21.09
N ILE A 202 -10.90 3.87 -21.05
CA ILE A 202 -10.17 2.94 -21.93
C ILE A 202 -10.69 1.49 -21.76
N ALA A 203 -10.93 1.05 -20.53
CA ALA A 203 -11.48 -0.28 -20.28
C ALA A 203 -12.87 -0.46 -20.90
N GLN A 204 -13.74 0.56 -20.79
CA GLN A 204 -15.11 0.53 -21.35
C GLN A 204 -15.09 0.58 -22.88
N GLU A 205 -14.33 1.49 -23.49
CA GLU A 205 -14.22 1.66 -24.94
C GLU A 205 -13.69 0.39 -25.63
N ASN A 206 -12.81 -0.36 -24.94
CA ASN A 206 -12.28 -1.62 -25.46
C ASN A 206 -13.09 -2.85 -24.99
N GLY A 207 -14.24 -2.65 -24.34
CA GLY A 207 -15.15 -3.72 -23.91
C GLY A 207 -14.51 -4.72 -22.95
N LEU A 208 -13.51 -4.30 -22.13
CA LEU A 208 -12.85 -5.20 -21.20
C LEU A 208 -13.82 -5.72 -20.15
N VAL A 209 -13.82 -7.04 -19.90
CA VAL A 209 -14.74 -7.68 -18.93
C VAL A 209 -14.61 -7.11 -17.51
N THR A 210 -13.47 -6.51 -17.19
CA THR A 210 -13.19 -5.89 -15.89
C THR A 210 -13.60 -4.42 -15.79
N ALA A 211 -14.11 -3.78 -16.86
CA ALA A 211 -14.40 -2.34 -16.92
C ALA A 211 -15.30 -1.85 -15.78
N LYS A 212 -16.31 -2.65 -15.39
CA LYS A 212 -17.27 -2.33 -14.32
C LYS A 212 -16.86 -2.86 -12.94
N LYS A 213 -15.72 -3.59 -12.84
CA LYS A 213 -15.26 -4.17 -11.59
C LYS A 213 -14.87 -3.06 -10.61
N LYS A 214 -15.30 -3.18 -9.36
CA LYS A 214 -14.89 -2.26 -8.29
C LYS A 214 -13.39 -2.37 -8.03
N ASP A 215 -12.77 -1.27 -7.55
CA ASP A 215 -11.39 -1.33 -7.10
C ASP A 215 -11.30 -2.26 -5.90
N SER A 216 -10.27 -3.08 -5.85
CA SER A 216 -10.00 -3.93 -4.68
C SER A 216 -9.75 -3.03 -3.47
N THR A 217 -10.50 -3.27 -2.40
CA THR A 217 -10.32 -2.65 -1.09
C THR A 217 -9.93 -3.75 -0.11
N GLY A 218 -9.01 -3.49 0.79
CA GLY A 218 -8.50 -4.48 1.75
C GLY A 218 -7.02 -4.80 1.57
N ILE A 219 -6.53 -5.75 2.36
CA ILE A 219 -5.14 -6.22 2.31
C ILE A 219 -4.94 -7.03 1.02
N CYS A 220 -3.84 -6.75 0.34
CA CYS A 220 -3.47 -7.37 -0.93
C CYS A 220 -3.51 -8.91 -0.81
N PHE A 221 -4.26 -9.57 -1.70
CA PHE A 221 -4.48 -11.03 -1.78
C PHE A 221 -5.33 -11.67 -0.66
N ILE A 222 -5.61 -10.97 0.45
CA ILE A 222 -6.53 -11.45 1.49
C ILE A 222 -7.98 -11.03 1.16
N GLY A 223 -8.13 -9.91 0.44
CA GLY A 223 -9.42 -9.39 -0.03
C GLY A 223 -10.26 -8.69 1.03
N GLU A 224 -11.53 -8.45 0.69
CA GLU A 224 -12.52 -7.83 1.59
C GLU A 224 -13.09 -8.90 2.53
N ARG A 225 -12.37 -9.22 3.60
CA ARG A 225 -12.87 -10.09 4.67
C ARG A 225 -13.10 -9.29 5.93
N ASN A 226 -13.90 -9.85 6.84
CA ASN A 226 -13.91 -9.35 8.20
C ASN A 226 -12.51 -9.60 8.81
N PHE A 227 -11.69 -8.56 8.78
CA PHE A 227 -10.29 -8.61 9.14
C PHE A 227 -10.07 -9.18 10.56
N LYS A 228 -10.97 -8.86 11.49
CA LYS A 228 -10.92 -9.38 12.84
C LYS A 228 -11.14 -10.90 12.88
N GLN A 229 -12.16 -11.40 12.18
CA GLN A 229 -12.44 -12.84 12.09
C GLN A 229 -11.30 -13.60 11.41
N PHE A 230 -10.72 -13.01 10.37
CA PHE A 230 -9.54 -13.57 9.70
C PHE A 230 -8.36 -13.70 10.68
N LEU A 231 -7.99 -12.62 11.39
CA LEU A 231 -6.89 -12.67 12.36
C LEU A 231 -7.14 -13.65 13.52
N MET A 232 -8.38 -13.83 13.94
CA MET A 232 -8.71 -14.77 15.02
C MET A 232 -8.33 -16.22 14.71
N GLN A 233 -8.22 -16.61 13.44
CA GLN A 233 -7.78 -17.95 13.03
C GLN A 233 -6.30 -18.19 13.34
N PHE A 234 -5.48 -17.12 13.33
CA PHE A 234 -4.01 -17.20 13.49
C PHE A 234 -3.52 -16.69 14.85
N LEU A 235 -4.26 -15.77 15.43
CA LEU A 235 -3.92 -15.12 16.70
C LEU A 235 -5.08 -15.26 17.67
N PRO A 236 -4.98 -16.20 18.63
CA PRO A 236 -6.03 -16.37 19.64
C PRO A 236 -6.20 -15.08 20.44
N ALA A 237 -7.42 -14.56 20.42
CA ALA A 237 -7.79 -13.34 21.10
C ALA A 237 -7.82 -13.52 22.62
N ARG A 238 -7.15 -12.65 23.35
CA ARG A 238 -7.31 -12.52 24.79
C ARG A 238 -8.18 -11.31 25.10
N ARG A 239 -9.41 -11.54 25.52
CA ARG A 239 -10.32 -10.48 25.97
C ARG A 239 -9.73 -9.76 27.18
N GLY A 240 -9.98 -8.45 27.27
CA GLY A 240 -9.51 -7.61 28.37
C GLY A 240 -10.40 -6.40 28.57
N ASP A 241 -9.94 -5.50 29.45
CA ASP A 241 -10.65 -4.30 29.80
C ASP A 241 -10.35 -3.15 28.83
N THR A 242 -11.39 -2.41 28.45
CA THR A 242 -11.25 -1.09 27.85
C THR A 242 -11.37 -0.06 28.96
N VAL A 243 -10.34 0.78 29.11
CA VAL A 243 -10.22 1.74 30.22
C VAL A 243 -10.02 3.16 29.72
N ASP A 244 -10.52 4.14 30.48
CA ASP A 244 -10.22 5.56 30.22
C ASP A 244 -8.84 5.94 30.81
N LEU A 245 -8.43 7.22 30.64
CA LEU A 245 -7.15 7.74 31.13
C LEU A 245 -7.03 7.74 32.67
N SER A 246 -8.15 7.63 33.43
CA SER A 246 -8.12 7.48 34.89
C SER A 246 -7.92 6.02 35.33
N GLY A 247 -7.97 5.07 34.38
CA GLY A 247 -7.95 3.63 34.65
C GLY A 247 -9.33 3.03 34.96
N ARG A 248 -10.41 3.80 34.86
CA ARG A 248 -11.78 3.31 35.04
C ARG A 248 -12.15 2.39 33.87
N VAL A 249 -12.69 1.24 34.17
CA VAL A 249 -13.18 0.30 33.15
C VAL A 249 -14.48 0.84 32.56
N ILE A 250 -14.50 1.03 31.25
CA ILE A 250 -15.64 1.54 30.49
C ILE A 250 -16.17 0.55 29.46
N GLY A 251 -15.53 -0.60 29.32
CA GLY A 251 -15.94 -1.65 28.40
C GLY A 251 -15.00 -2.83 28.38
N LYS A 252 -15.19 -3.68 27.40
CA LYS A 252 -14.34 -4.85 27.13
C LYS A 252 -13.88 -4.82 25.69
N HIS A 253 -12.66 -5.28 25.44
CA HIS A 253 -12.16 -5.50 24.10
C HIS A 253 -11.95 -6.99 23.81
N ASP A 254 -11.98 -7.38 22.54
CA ASP A 254 -11.85 -8.79 22.14
C ASP A 254 -10.40 -9.24 21.90
N GLY A 255 -9.44 -8.35 22.09
CA GLY A 255 -8.00 -8.58 21.92
C GLY A 255 -7.31 -7.31 21.44
N LEU A 256 -6.21 -6.89 22.11
CA LEU A 256 -5.50 -5.62 21.83
C LEU A 256 -5.01 -5.52 20.39
N MET A 257 -4.70 -6.66 19.77
CA MET A 257 -4.20 -6.71 18.40
C MET A 257 -5.22 -6.21 17.35
N TYR A 258 -6.51 -6.25 17.64
CA TYR A 258 -7.56 -5.81 16.70
C TYR A 258 -7.78 -4.31 16.68
N TYR A 259 -7.07 -3.57 17.51
CA TYR A 259 -7.24 -2.12 17.64
C TYR A 259 -5.97 -1.39 17.21
N THR A 260 -6.17 -0.23 16.60
CA THR A 260 -5.10 0.65 16.11
C THR A 260 -5.20 2.01 16.79
N LEU A 261 -4.09 2.69 17.04
CA LEU A 261 -4.09 4.06 17.57
C LEU A 261 -4.94 4.98 16.70
N GLY A 262 -5.76 5.80 17.34
CA GLY A 262 -6.71 6.69 16.68
C GLY A 262 -7.97 6.02 16.14
N GLN A 263 -8.16 4.71 16.34
CA GLN A 263 -9.40 4.03 15.96
C GLN A 263 -10.57 4.55 16.76
N ARG A 264 -11.69 4.83 16.05
CA ARG A 264 -12.94 5.33 16.60
C ARG A 264 -14.05 4.29 16.57
N ARG A 265 -14.12 3.51 15.48
CA ARG A 265 -15.22 2.55 15.25
C ARG A 265 -14.92 1.17 15.84
N GLY A 266 -15.97 0.45 16.23
CA GLY A 266 -15.83 -0.95 16.70
C GLY A 266 -15.24 -1.09 18.10
N LEU A 267 -15.28 -0.06 18.94
CA LEU A 267 -14.76 -0.10 20.30
C LEU A 267 -15.73 -0.78 21.28
N GLY A 268 -16.99 -0.98 20.90
CA GLY A 268 -18.00 -1.58 21.80
C GLY A 268 -18.37 -0.71 23.01
N ILE A 269 -17.98 0.58 22.98
CA ILE A 269 -18.32 1.55 24.02
C ILE A 269 -19.58 2.25 23.56
N GLY A 270 -20.74 1.86 24.09
CA GLY A 270 -22.03 2.44 23.72
C GLY A 270 -22.83 2.83 24.95
N GLY A 271 -23.59 3.94 24.83
CA GLY A 271 -24.67 4.27 25.78
C GLY A 271 -24.23 4.74 27.17
N MET A 272 -23.01 5.26 27.34
CA MET A 272 -22.67 5.90 28.61
C MET A 272 -23.30 7.30 28.64
N ASN A 273 -24.23 7.51 29.56
CA ASN A 273 -24.86 8.80 29.81
C ASN A 273 -23.89 9.83 30.48
N GLU A 274 -22.69 9.39 30.81
CA GLU A 274 -21.66 10.17 31.47
C GLU A 274 -20.52 10.47 30.49
N GLY A 275 -20.32 11.73 30.11
CA GLY A 275 -19.22 12.18 29.25
C GLY A 275 -19.58 13.44 28.46
N THR A 276 -18.63 13.93 27.67
CA THR A 276 -18.77 15.16 26.87
C THR A 276 -19.66 14.96 25.62
N GLY A 277 -20.11 13.72 25.33
CA GLY A 277 -20.83 13.39 24.08
C GLY A 277 -19.90 13.21 22.87
N GLU A 278 -18.59 13.45 23.02
CA GLU A 278 -17.59 13.28 21.98
C GLU A 278 -17.30 11.79 21.70
N SER A 279 -16.68 11.54 20.57
CA SER A 279 -16.30 10.17 20.17
C SER A 279 -15.13 9.64 20.98
N TRP A 280 -15.12 8.34 21.21
CA TRP A 280 -14.00 7.63 21.83
C TRP A 280 -12.94 7.28 20.82
N PHE A 281 -11.66 7.41 21.21
CA PHE A 281 -10.49 7.08 20.39
C PHE A 281 -9.50 6.21 21.17
N VAL A 282 -8.89 5.25 20.49
CA VAL A 282 -7.79 4.47 21.05
C VAL A 282 -6.54 5.36 21.14
N VAL A 283 -5.98 5.49 22.34
CA VAL A 283 -4.75 6.26 22.58
C VAL A 283 -3.60 5.41 23.08
N GLY A 284 -3.84 4.16 23.46
CA GLY A 284 -2.78 3.27 23.89
C GLY A 284 -3.21 1.83 24.11
N LYS A 285 -2.21 0.99 24.35
CA LYS A 285 -2.37 -0.43 24.67
C LYS A 285 -1.43 -0.79 25.83
N ASP A 286 -1.98 -1.10 26.98
CA ASP A 286 -1.23 -1.71 28.09
C ASP A 286 -1.13 -3.22 27.88
N LEU A 287 -0.06 -3.65 27.23
CA LEU A 287 0.16 -5.05 26.89
C LEU A 287 0.36 -5.93 28.12
N LYS A 288 0.99 -5.39 29.19
CA LYS A 288 1.25 -6.13 30.45
C LYS A 288 -0.05 -6.51 31.16
N ARG A 289 -1.00 -5.56 31.25
CA ARG A 289 -2.27 -5.74 31.95
C ARG A 289 -3.42 -6.09 31.02
N ASN A 290 -3.15 -6.22 29.70
CA ASN A 290 -4.14 -6.49 28.66
C ASN A 290 -5.31 -5.49 28.68
N ARG A 291 -4.98 -4.17 28.66
CA ARG A 291 -5.95 -3.08 28.70
C ARG A 291 -5.87 -2.23 27.44
N LEU A 292 -7.02 -1.93 26.83
CA LEU A 292 -7.15 -0.97 25.76
C LEU A 292 -7.42 0.40 26.37
N VAL A 293 -6.50 1.35 26.16
CA VAL A 293 -6.62 2.70 26.69
C VAL A 293 -7.30 3.59 25.66
N VAL A 294 -8.40 4.22 26.06
CA VAL A 294 -9.18 5.10 25.20
C VAL A 294 -9.44 6.45 25.89
N GLN A 295 -9.67 7.47 25.07
CA GLN A 295 -10.11 8.78 25.54
C GLN A 295 -11.30 9.28 24.74
N GLN A 296 -12.10 10.14 25.36
CA GLN A 296 -13.18 10.87 24.69
C GLN A 296 -12.65 12.18 24.13
N GLY A 297 -13.00 12.51 22.89
CA GLY A 297 -12.45 13.69 22.20
C GLY A 297 -11.03 13.48 21.65
N GLU A 298 -10.55 14.51 20.92
CA GLU A 298 -9.20 14.54 20.36
C GLU A 298 -8.31 15.46 21.21
N HIS A 299 -7.49 14.87 22.07
CA HIS A 299 -6.58 15.59 22.97
C HIS A 299 -5.12 15.21 22.70
N GLU A 300 -4.20 15.82 23.44
CA GLU A 300 -2.75 15.74 23.22
C GLU A 300 -2.18 14.31 23.22
N GLU A 301 -2.80 13.38 23.97
CA GLU A 301 -2.39 11.96 24.03
C GLU A 301 -2.53 11.22 22.70
N LEU A 302 -3.34 11.77 21.78
CA LEU A 302 -3.53 11.21 20.44
C LEU A 302 -2.46 11.70 19.44
N PHE A 303 -1.64 12.67 19.82
CA PHE A 303 -0.66 13.31 18.94
C PHE A 303 0.77 12.93 19.33
N SER A 304 1.65 12.95 18.34
CA SER A 304 3.10 12.71 18.49
C SER A 304 3.89 13.83 17.83
N THR A 305 5.10 14.10 18.34
CA THR A 305 6.00 15.16 17.83
C THR A 305 7.17 14.59 17.04
N ALA A 306 7.49 13.31 17.23
CA ALA A 306 8.56 12.61 16.51
C ALA A 306 8.29 11.11 16.47
N LEU A 307 9.09 10.42 15.67
CA LEU A 307 9.17 8.96 15.65
C LEU A 307 10.61 8.48 15.49
N THR A 308 10.85 7.21 15.80
CA THR A 308 12.04 6.48 15.41
C THR A 308 11.70 5.41 14.39
N ALA A 309 12.64 5.12 13.50
CA ALA A 309 12.62 3.99 12.58
C ALA A 309 13.96 3.30 12.66
N ASP A 310 14.01 2.03 13.06
CA ASP A 310 15.26 1.28 13.24
C ASP A 310 15.96 1.01 11.92
N LYS A 311 15.17 0.97 10.83
CA LYS A 311 15.68 0.73 9.49
C LYS A 311 14.93 1.57 8.47
N LEU A 312 15.65 2.48 7.82
CA LEU A 312 15.18 3.19 6.63
C LEU A 312 15.84 2.65 5.38
N SER A 313 15.04 2.39 4.36
CA SER A 313 15.51 2.03 3.03
C SER A 313 15.33 3.20 2.08
N PHE A 314 16.40 3.58 1.37
CA PHE A 314 16.34 4.62 0.35
C PHE A 314 16.41 3.99 -1.03
N ILE A 315 15.57 4.45 -1.96
CA ILE A 315 15.52 3.96 -3.34
C ILE A 315 16.86 4.18 -4.04
N SER A 316 17.54 5.30 -3.74
CA SER A 316 18.89 5.61 -4.22
C SER A 316 20.00 4.72 -3.65
N GLY A 317 19.71 3.93 -2.62
CA GLY A 317 20.67 3.11 -1.88
C GLY A 317 21.34 3.81 -0.70
N CYS A 318 21.18 5.13 -0.57
CA CYS A 318 21.72 5.90 0.57
C CYS A 318 20.83 7.10 0.90
N ALA A 319 20.94 7.58 2.15
CA ALA A 319 20.28 8.80 2.58
C ALA A 319 20.85 10.03 1.86
N PRO A 320 20.01 11.07 1.61
CA PRO A 320 20.47 12.31 1.00
C PRO A 320 21.59 13.00 1.78
N ALA A 321 21.50 13.00 3.12
CA ALA A 321 22.50 13.53 4.05
C ALA A 321 22.29 12.91 5.44
N LYS A 322 23.23 13.18 6.37
CA LYS A 322 23.10 12.76 7.78
C LYS A 322 21.89 13.40 8.44
N GLN A 323 21.57 14.65 8.09
CA GLN A 323 20.34 15.35 8.49
C GLN A 323 19.80 16.08 7.28
N PHE A 324 18.51 15.97 7.04
CA PHE A 324 17.85 16.63 5.90
C PHE A 324 16.37 16.90 6.19
N ARG A 325 15.82 17.85 5.44
CA ARG A 325 14.38 18.17 5.47
C ARG A 325 13.70 17.56 4.26
N CYS A 326 12.50 17.04 4.48
CA CYS A 326 11.64 16.51 3.42
C CYS A 326 10.18 16.52 3.90
N THR A 327 9.29 15.91 3.13
CA THR A 327 7.94 15.60 3.61
C THR A 327 7.79 14.10 3.89
N ALA A 328 6.83 13.75 4.74
CA ALA A 328 6.55 12.38 5.12
C ALA A 328 5.06 12.06 5.11
N ASN A 329 4.73 10.80 4.81
CA ASN A 329 3.43 10.21 5.07
C ASN A 329 3.58 9.06 6.07
N PHE A 330 2.77 9.06 7.13
CA PHE A 330 2.76 8.00 8.16
C PHE A 330 1.65 6.98 7.92
N ARG A 331 0.81 7.22 6.94
CA ARG A 331 -0.27 6.34 6.45
C ARG A 331 -0.58 6.64 4.99
N TYR A 332 -1.05 5.64 4.28
CA TYR A 332 -1.55 5.80 2.93
C TYR A 332 -2.65 6.86 2.85
N ARG A 333 -2.60 7.72 1.85
CA ARG A 333 -3.53 8.86 1.62
C ARG A 333 -3.52 9.95 2.68
N GLN A 334 -2.53 9.99 3.55
CA GLN A 334 -2.33 11.13 4.43
C GLN A 334 -1.75 12.30 3.62
N PRO A 335 -2.12 13.55 3.91
CA PRO A 335 -1.42 14.71 3.37
C PRO A 335 0.06 14.71 3.79
N ASP A 336 0.91 15.29 2.95
CA ASP A 336 2.33 15.45 3.25
C ASP A 336 2.56 16.32 4.50
N ARG A 337 3.50 15.86 5.33
CA ARG A 337 3.88 16.53 6.57
C ARG A 337 5.36 16.89 6.52
N GLY A 338 5.69 18.15 6.83
CA GLY A 338 7.08 18.59 6.92
C GLY A 338 7.79 17.92 8.07
N VAL A 339 8.99 17.39 7.79
CA VAL A 339 9.80 16.69 8.79
C VAL A 339 11.28 16.99 8.63
N THR A 340 12.01 16.82 9.75
CA THR A 340 13.47 16.77 9.77
C THR A 340 13.90 15.35 10.09
N VAL A 341 14.67 14.73 9.20
CA VAL A 341 15.20 13.37 9.36
C VAL A 341 16.65 13.45 9.83
N THR A 342 16.99 12.78 10.92
CA THR A 342 18.35 12.64 11.43
C THR A 342 18.74 11.16 11.44
N MET A 343 19.73 10.79 10.63
CA MET A 343 20.17 9.40 10.45
C MET A 343 21.10 8.94 11.59
N HIS A 344 20.88 7.71 12.06
CA HIS A 344 21.69 7.01 13.07
C HIS A 344 22.03 5.59 12.56
N GLY A 345 23.07 5.48 11.75
CA GLY A 345 23.33 4.23 11.00
C GLY A 345 22.23 3.96 9.98
N ASP A 346 21.61 2.78 10.05
CA ASP A 346 20.49 2.40 9.18
C ASP A 346 19.14 2.93 9.66
N GLY A 347 19.06 3.39 10.91
CA GLY A 347 17.86 3.97 11.50
C GLY A 347 17.87 5.49 11.48
N ALA A 348 16.75 6.09 11.93
CA ALA A 348 16.62 7.54 12.04
C ALA A 348 15.66 7.98 13.14
N THR A 349 15.87 9.21 13.62
CA THR A 349 14.85 10.01 14.31
C THR A 349 14.22 10.97 13.30
N ILE A 350 12.91 11.08 13.33
CA ILE A 350 12.14 11.93 12.43
C ILE A 350 11.27 12.88 13.28
N ASP A 351 11.69 14.14 13.32
CA ASP A 351 10.99 15.20 14.04
C ASP A 351 9.95 15.85 13.13
N PHE A 352 8.75 16.10 13.66
CA PHE A 352 7.65 16.67 12.90
C PHE A 352 7.60 18.19 13.09
N ASP A 353 7.28 18.93 12.02
CA ASP A 353 7.12 20.39 12.09
C ASP A 353 5.90 20.79 12.94
N SER A 354 4.91 19.92 13.05
CA SER A 354 3.74 20.06 13.89
C SER A 354 3.32 18.71 14.46
N PRO A 355 2.65 18.66 15.63
CA PRO A 355 2.18 17.40 16.18
C PRO A 355 1.26 16.65 15.21
N GLU A 356 1.53 15.35 15.01
CA GLU A 356 0.81 14.49 14.09
C GLU A 356 -0.08 13.48 14.79
N ARG A 357 -1.30 13.34 14.27
CA ARG A 357 -2.35 12.51 14.87
C ARG A 357 -2.12 11.03 14.64
N ALA A 358 -2.15 10.25 15.71
CA ALA A 358 -2.22 8.79 15.70
C ALA A 358 -1.16 8.13 14.83
N VAL A 359 0.07 8.63 14.87
CA VAL A 359 1.23 7.95 14.28
C VAL A 359 1.38 6.61 14.99
N THR A 360 1.50 5.52 14.22
CA THR A 360 1.28 4.17 14.77
C THR A 360 2.50 3.29 14.51
N PRO A 361 3.12 2.70 15.55
CA PRO A 361 4.17 1.71 15.41
C PRO A 361 3.75 0.50 14.54
N GLY A 362 4.66 0.06 13.67
CA GLY A 362 4.41 -0.98 12.68
C GLY A 362 3.91 -0.47 11.33
N GLN A 363 3.30 0.72 11.25
CA GLN A 363 3.07 1.40 9.98
C GLN A 363 4.40 1.86 9.38
N TRP A 364 4.39 2.28 8.14
CA TRP A 364 5.57 2.84 7.49
C TRP A 364 5.55 4.37 7.53
N VAL A 365 6.73 4.95 7.74
CA VAL A 365 7.00 6.32 7.35
C VAL A 365 7.60 6.30 5.95
N VAL A 366 6.99 7.05 5.03
CA VAL A 366 7.47 7.18 3.65
C VAL A 366 7.86 8.62 3.40
N LEU A 367 9.07 8.82 2.89
CA LEU A 367 9.72 10.12 2.74
C LEU A 367 9.66 10.58 1.28
N TYR A 368 9.41 11.88 1.09
CA TYR A 368 9.29 12.49 -0.24
C TYR A 368 10.06 13.80 -0.33
N ASP A 369 10.62 14.05 -1.51
CA ASP A 369 11.13 15.35 -1.93
C ASP A 369 10.33 15.81 -3.16
N GLY A 370 9.34 16.67 -2.94
CA GLY A 370 8.32 16.96 -3.94
C GLY A 370 7.62 15.69 -4.44
N ASP A 371 7.68 15.43 -5.75
CA ASP A 371 7.12 14.22 -6.37
C ASP A 371 7.99 12.97 -6.18
N VAL A 372 9.24 13.12 -5.76
CA VAL A 372 10.18 11.99 -5.65
C VAL A 372 9.96 11.25 -4.34
N CYS A 373 9.61 9.98 -4.41
CA CYS A 373 9.62 9.08 -3.27
C CYS A 373 11.08 8.70 -2.97
N LEU A 374 11.58 9.13 -1.81
CA LEU A 374 12.96 8.86 -1.38
C LEU A 374 13.13 7.43 -0.85
N GLY A 375 12.07 6.87 -0.27
CA GLY A 375 12.07 5.59 0.41
C GLY A 375 11.30 5.65 1.73
N GLY A 376 11.59 4.74 2.64
CA GLY A 376 10.92 4.70 3.94
C GLY A 376 11.30 3.49 4.78
N GLY A 377 10.59 3.32 5.88
CA GLY A 377 10.78 2.18 6.78
C GLY A 377 9.66 2.04 7.81
N PRO A 378 9.63 0.92 8.52
CA PRO A 378 8.66 0.71 9.59
C PRO A 378 8.90 1.68 10.75
N ILE A 379 7.83 2.24 11.28
CA ILE A 379 7.82 3.07 12.49
C ILE A 379 8.02 2.14 13.67
N ASP A 380 9.08 2.39 14.46
CA ASP A 380 9.38 1.60 15.65
C ASP A 380 8.70 2.19 16.90
N GLU A 381 9.07 3.41 17.27
CA GLU A 381 8.51 4.11 18.40
C GLU A 381 8.01 5.50 18.00
N VAL A 382 7.16 6.07 18.83
CA VAL A 382 6.65 7.44 18.66
C VAL A 382 6.87 8.24 19.95
N ALA A 383 7.25 9.50 19.81
CA ALA A 383 7.33 10.44 20.92
C ALA A 383 5.96 11.13 21.06
N PRO A 384 5.14 10.77 22.05
CA PRO A 384 3.82 11.38 22.22
C PRO A 384 3.97 12.86 22.62
N LEU A 385 3.06 13.72 22.15
CA LEU A 385 2.96 15.11 22.59
C LEU A 385 2.68 15.19 24.09
N LYS A 386 1.84 14.27 24.59
CA LYS A 386 1.58 14.06 26.01
C LYS A 386 1.56 12.55 26.31
N ALA A 387 2.43 12.16 27.24
CA ALA A 387 2.53 10.75 27.63
C ALA A 387 1.24 10.27 28.33
N LEU A 388 0.95 9.00 28.17
CA LEU A 388 -0.11 8.34 28.93
C LEU A 388 0.20 8.43 30.44
N PRO A 389 -0.82 8.44 31.32
CA PRO A 389 -0.64 8.38 32.75
C PRO A 389 0.24 7.20 33.19
N LYS A 390 1.07 7.40 34.21
CA LYS A 390 2.02 6.37 34.70
C LYS A 390 1.39 5.02 35.03
N ILE A 391 0.10 4.99 35.38
CA ILE A 391 -0.65 3.75 35.60
C ILE A 391 -0.67 2.81 34.38
N PHE A 392 -0.28 3.27 33.20
CA PHE A 392 -0.21 2.48 31.94
C PHE A 392 1.21 2.23 31.45
N THR A 393 2.21 2.91 32.01
CA THR A 393 3.62 2.86 31.55
C THR A 393 4.55 2.09 32.51
N ASP A 394 4.14 1.91 33.75
CA ASP A 394 4.83 1.11 34.79
C ASP A 394 4.25 -0.31 34.82
#